data_332fc9ccfe0815af4f54d2140e868254
#
_entry.id   332fc9ccfe0815af4f54d2140e868254
#
_cell.length_a   1.000
_cell.length_b   1.000
_cell.length_c   1.000
_cell.angle_alpha   90.00
_cell.angle_beta   90.00
_cell.angle_gamma   90.00
#
_symmetry.space_group_name_H-M   'P 1'
#
loop_
_entity.id
_entity.type
_entity.pdbx_description
1 polymer ?
#
loop_
_entity_poly.entity_id
_entity_poly.type
_entity_poly.pdbx_seq_one_letter_code
_entity_poly.pdbx_strand_id
1 'polypeptide(L)'
;MDADDKSTLAVYNPADGQQIGTVPNMGAAETRRAIETANAAWPAWRAKTAKERAALLRKWFELMMASQEDLAVLMTVEQGKPLTESRGEIGYGASFIEWFAEEAKRVYGDTIPAQATDRRIVVIKQPVGVCAAVTPDRKSTRLNSSH
;
A
#
# COMPACT_ATOMS: atom_id res chain seq x y z
N MET A 1 16.25 4.15 -1.97
CA MET A 1 16.52 5.47 -2.62
C MET A 1 16.91 6.40 -1.49
N ASP A 2 18.02 7.09 -1.61
CA ASP A 2 18.48 8.04 -0.61
C ASP A 2 18.03 9.45 -0.99
N ALA A 3 18.02 10.38 -0.03
CA ALA A 3 17.85 11.80 -0.31
C ALA A 3 19.05 12.30 -1.12
N ASP A 4 18.86 13.27 -2.03
CA ASP A 4 19.90 13.79 -2.90
C ASP A 4 21.04 14.47 -2.13
N ASP A 5 20.69 15.12 -1.02
CA ASP A 5 21.61 15.76 -0.09
C ASP A 5 22.13 14.80 0.99
N LYS A 6 21.76 13.51 0.92
CA LYS A 6 22.04 12.46 1.92
C LYS A 6 21.53 12.77 3.33
N SER A 7 20.61 13.73 3.47
CA SER A 7 19.99 14.04 4.76
C SER A 7 19.10 12.89 5.22
N THR A 8 19.06 12.69 6.53
CA THR A 8 18.27 11.62 7.16
C THR A 8 17.48 12.15 8.35
N LEU A 9 16.39 11.48 8.67
CA LEU A 9 15.63 11.66 9.90
C LEU A 9 15.90 10.49 10.84
N ALA A 10 16.18 10.77 12.10
CA ALA A 10 16.35 9.74 13.11
C ALA A 10 15.00 9.13 13.52
N VAL A 11 14.98 7.82 13.69
CA VAL A 11 13.82 7.07 14.20
C VAL A 11 14.14 6.64 15.61
N TYR A 12 13.27 6.92 16.56
CA TYR A 12 13.45 6.65 17.98
C TYR A 12 12.40 5.70 18.51
N ASN A 13 12.80 4.80 19.39
CA ASN A 13 11.89 4.01 20.20
C ASN A 13 11.21 4.93 21.23
N PRO A 14 9.89 5.07 21.21
CA PRO A 14 9.18 5.96 22.13
C PRO A 14 9.15 5.46 23.58
N ALA A 15 9.52 4.20 23.83
CA ALA A 15 9.51 3.63 25.17
C ALA A 15 10.76 4.04 26.01
N ASP A 16 11.91 4.13 25.35
CA ASP A 16 13.18 4.41 26.02
C ASP A 16 13.98 5.59 25.42
N GLY A 17 13.50 6.15 24.31
CA GLY A 17 14.12 7.26 23.60
C GLY A 17 15.38 6.89 22.82
N GLN A 18 15.73 5.61 22.72
CA GLN A 18 16.91 5.18 21.95
C GLN A 18 16.66 5.33 20.45
N GLN A 19 17.70 5.78 19.74
CA GLN A 19 17.65 5.80 18.29
C GLN A 19 17.80 4.38 17.76
N ILE A 20 16.82 3.95 16.96
CA ILE A 20 16.75 2.61 16.37
C ILE A 20 17.16 2.56 14.91
N GLY A 21 17.22 3.71 14.25
CA GLY A 21 17.62 3.80 12.85
C GLY A 21 17.51 5.20 12.30
N THR A 22 17.65 5.31 10.98
CA THR A 22 17.44 6.54 10.23
C THR A 22 16.65 6.24 8.95
N VAL A 23 15.87 7.21 8.48
CA VAL A 23 15.21 7.17 7.18
C VAL A 23 15.64 8.38 6.34
N PRO A 24 15.70 8.29 5.01
CA PRO A 24 16.03 9.41 4.15
C PRO A 24 15.03 10.56 4.32
N ASN A 25 15.53 11.78 4.45
CA ASN A 25 14.71 13.00 4.49
C ASN A 25 14.51 13.51 3.06
N MET A 26 13.47 12.99 2.39
CA MET A 26 13.22 13.27 0.97
C MET A 26 12.32 14.49 0.78
N GLY A 27 12.63 15.29 -0.25
CA GLY A 27 11.87 16.47 -0.62
C GLY A 27 11.08 16.31 -1.92
N ALA A 28 10.73 17.46 -2.50
CA ALA A 28 9.90 17.51 -3.71
C ALA A 28 10.59 16.90 -4.94
N ALA A 29 11.92 16.99 -5.04
CA ALA A 29 12.67 16.43 -6.17
C ALA A 29 12.61 14.91 -6.19
N GLU A 30 12.84 14.27 -5.05
CA GLU A 30 12.76 12.82 -4.89
C GLU A 30 11.33 12.30 -5.06
N THR A 31 10.35 13.03 -4.54
CA THR A 31 8.93 12.72 -4.74
C THR A 31 8.56 12.74 -6.23
N ARG A 32 9.02 13.75 -6.96
CA ARG A 32 8.81 13.83 -8.42
C ARG A 32 9.41 12.63 -9.15
N ARG A 33 10.65 12.26 -8.84
CA ARG A 33 11.28 11.06 -9.41
C ARG A 33 10.53 9.77 -9.08
N ALA A 34 10.00 9.65 -7.87
CA ALA A 34 9.18 8.49 -7.49
C ALA A 34 7.91 8.40 -8.35
N ILE A 35 7.23 9.53 -8.57
CA ILE A 35 6.05 9.61 -9.44
C ILE A 35 6.43 9.26 -10.89
N GLU A 36 7.50 9.83 -11.43
CA GLU A 36 7.99 9.58 -12.79
C GLU A 36 8.36 8.10 -12.99
N THR A 37 9.05 7.50 -12.00
CA THR A 37 9.42 6.08 -12.02
C THR A 37 8.18 5.18 -12.01
N ALA A 38 7.21 5.48 -11.15
CA ALA A 38 5.94 4.75 -11.10
C ALA A 38 5.16 4.87 -12.42
N ASN A 39 5.15 6.08 -13.01
CA ASN A 39 4.50 6.32 -14.29
C ASN A 39 5.19 5.58 -15.45
N ALA A 40 6.51 5.52 -15.44
CA ALA A 40 7.28 4.75 -16.44
C ALA A 40 7.04 3.23 -16.34
N ALA A 41 6.84 2.70 -15.13
CA ALA A 41 6.53 1.29 -14.89
C ALA A 41 5.05 0.93 -15.19
N TRP A 42 4.19 1.93 -15.23
CA TRP A 42 2.74 1.78 -15.36
C TRP A 42 2.27 0.99 -16.58
N PRO A 43 2.74 1.24 -17.82
CA PRO A 43 2.28 0.50 -19.00
C PRO A 43 2.47 -1.00 -18.89
N ALA A 44 3.64 -1.44 -18.41
CA ALA A 44 3.95 -2.87 -18.22
C ALA A 44 3.08 -3.50 -17.13
N TRP A 45 2.82 -2.77 -16.04
CA TRP A 45 1.93 -3.24 -14.98
C TRP A 45 0.48 -3.36 -15.45
N ARG A 46 -0.03 -2.35 -16.14
CA ARG A 46 -1.38 -2.33 -16.69
C ARG A 46 -1.63 -3.46 -17.71
N ALA A 47 -0.61 -3.82 -18.48
CA ALA A 47 -0.70 -4.87 -19.50
C ALA A 47 -0.79 -6.29 -18.92
N LYS A 48 -0.45 -6.48 -17.63
CA LYS A 48 -0.58 -7.79 -16.98
C LYS A 48 -2.04 -8.22 -16.88
N THR A 49 -2.27 -9.53 -17.01
CA THR A 49 -3.60 -10.12 -16.78
C THR A 49 -4.02 -9.99 -15.32
N ALA A 50 -5.31 -10.07 -15.06
CA ALA A 50 -5.85 -10.10 -13.70
C ALA A 50 -5.23 -11.25 -12.86
N LYS A 51 -5.02 -12.42 -13.47
CA LYS A 51 -4.39 -13.58 -12.84
C LYS A 51 -2.95 -13.28 -12.39
N GLU A 52 -2.16 -12.64 -13.23
CA GLU A 52 -0.76 -12.29 -12.90
C GLU A 52 -0.69 -11.27 -11.76
N ARG A 53 -1.53 -10.24 -11.79
CA ARG A 53 -1.60 -9.25 -10.68
C ARG A 53 -2.08 -9.89 -9.39
N ALA A 54 -3.11 -10.72 -9.45
CA ALA A 54 -3.60 -11.47 -8.29
C ALA A 54 -2.52 -12.37 -7.68
N ALA A 55 -1.74 -13.07 -8.50
CA ALA A 55 -0.65 -13.94 -8.03
C ALA A 55 0.45 -13.15 -7.31
N LEU A 56 0.78 -11.94 -7.77
CA LEU A 56 1.76 -11.07 -7.12
C LEU A 56 1.26 -10.58 -5.75
N LEU A 57 -0.01 -10.15 -5.66
CA LEU A 57 -0.62 -9.76 -4.39
C LEU A 57 -0.70 -10.95 -3.42
N ARG A 58 -1.06 -12.14 -3.91
CA ARG A 58 -1.09 -13.35 -3.08
C ARG A 58 0.27 -13.67 -2.49
N LYS A 59 1.31 -13.60 -3.31
CA LYS A 59 2.69 -13.80 -2.83
C LYS A 59 3.09 -12.73 -1.81
N TRP A 60 2.68 -11.50 -1.98
CA TRP A 60 2.94 -10.43 -1.01
C TRP A 60 2.26 -10.73 0.33
N PHE A 61 0.99 -11.11 0.32
CA PHE A 61 0.27 -11.56 1.51
C PHE A 61 1.02 -12.70 2.24
N GLU A 62 1.43 -13.73 1.51
CA GLU A 62 2.15 -14.88 2.07
C GLU A 62 3.48 -14.47 2.72
N LEU A 63 4.23 -13.56 2.10
CA LEU A 63 5.47 -13.03 2.65
C LEU A 63 5.22 -12.19 3.92
N MET A 64 4.18 -11.38 3.96
CA MET A 64 3.82 -10.61 5.14
C MET A 64 3.45 -11.53 6.30
N MET A 65 2.65 -12.57 6.06
CA MET A 65 2.27 -13.51 7.09
C MET A 65 3.46 -14.36 7.57
N ALA A 66 4.36 -14.76 6.67
CA ALA A 66 5.58 -15.45 7.04
C ALA A 66 6.53 -14.59 7.90
N SER A 67 6.49 -13.27 7.73
CA SER A 67 7.32 -12.31 8.47
C SER A 67 6.52 -11.57 9.56
N GLN A 68 5.35 -12.06 9.95
CA GLN A 68 4.43 -11.35 10.86
C GLN A 68 5.09 -10.95 12.17
N GLU A 69 5.89 -11.83 12.77
CA GLU A 69 6.55 -11.54 14.05
C GLU A 69 7.59 -10.43 13.91
N ASP A 70 8.45 -10.50 12.91
CA ASP A 70 9.47 -9.48 12.65
C ASP A 70 8.85 -8.12 12.38
N LEU A 71 7.81 -8.08 11.56
CA LEU A 71 7.06 -6.85 11.27
C LEU A 71 6.35 -6.29 12.51
N ALA A 72 5.80 -7.15 13.36
CA ALA A 72 5.16 -6.74 14.60
C ALA A 72 6.17 -6.17 15.61
N VAL A 73 7.34 -6.77 15.72
CA VAL A 73 8.43 -6.26 16.56
C VAL A 73 8.90 -4.89 16.07
N LEU A 74 9.12 -4.72 14.77
CA LEU A 74 9.47 -3.43 14.18
C LEU A 74 8.41 -2.37 14.49
N MET A 75 7.14 -2.67 14.27
CA MET A 75 6.03 -1.77 14.57
C MET A 75 6.00 -1.37 16.05
N THR A 76 6.20 -2.33 16.95
CA THR A 76 6.26 -2.08 18.40
C THR A 76 7.40 -1.15 18.77
N VAL A 77 8.58 -1.41 18.22
CA VAL A 77 9.79 -0.62 18.52
C VAL A 77 9.69 0.80 17.97
N GLU A 78 9.12 0.97 16.78
CA GLU A 78 8.96 2.29 16.15
C GLU A 78 7.81 3.12 16.73
N GLN A 79 6.71 2.47 17.14
CA GLN A 79 5.47 3.16 17.56
C GLN A 79 5.19 3.09 19.05
N GLY A 80 5.84 2.19 19.79
CA GLY A 80 5.53 1.94 21.20
C GLY A 80 4.19 1.22 21.44
N LYS A 81 3.64 0.59 20.40
CA LYS A 81 2.39 -0.19 20.49
C LYS A 81 2.69 -1.54 21.16
N PRO A 82 1.77 -2.09 21.98
CA PRO A 82 1.92 -3.44 22.51
C PRO A 82 2.09 -4.49 21.42
N LEU A 83 3.03 -5.44 21.59
CA LEU A 83 3.35 -6.44 20.56
C LEU A 83 2.15 -7.27 20.10
N THR A 84 1.24 -7.58 21.02
CA THR A 84 0.01 -8.31 20.68
C THR A 84 -0.87 -7.52 19.72
N GLU A 85 -0.99 -6.20 19.91
CA GLU A 85 -1.75 -5.33 19.02
C GLU A 85 -1.04 -5.19 17.66
N SER A 86 0.30 -5.08 17.67
CA SER A 86 1.10 -5.02 16.43
C SER A 86 0.93 -6.29 15.58
N ARG A 87 0.94 -7.48 16.20
CA ARG A 87 0.64 -8.74 15.50
C ARG A 87 -0.75 -8.72 14.85
N GLY A 88 -1.76 -8.26 15.58
CA GLY A 88 -3.12 -8.12 15.06
C GLY A 88 -3.19 -7.16 13.88
N GLU A 89 -2.48 -6.04 13.95
CA GLU A 89 -2.46 -5.03 12.90
C GLU A 89 -1.76 -5.51 11.63
N ILE A 90 -0.65 -6.27 11.75
CA ILE A 90 0.00 -6.88 10.59
C ILE A 90 -0.96 -7.87 9.91
N GLY A 91 -1.63 -8.74 10.67
CA GLY A 91 -2.63 -9.67 10.11
C GLY A 91 -3.79 -8.95 9.45
N TYR A 92 -4.29 -7.88 10.07
CA TYR A 92 -5.35 -7.04 9.52
C TYR A 92 -4.92 -6.36 8.22
N GLY A 93 -3.73 -5.74 8.18
CA GLY A 93 -3.19 -5.14 6.96
C GLY A 93 -3.00 -6.17 5.85
N ALA A 94 -2.47 -7.35 6.17
CA ALA A 94 -2.28 -8.44 5.22
C ALA A 94 -3.62 -8.94 4.63
N SER A 95 -4.70 -8.98 5.42
CA SER A 95 -6.01 -9.43 4.95
C SER A 95 -6.59 -8.58 3.82
N PHE A 96 -6.28 -7.27 3.77
CA PHE A 96 -6.66 -6.41 2.63
C PHE A 96 -5.93 -6.82 1.36
N ILE A 97 -4.64 -7.16 1.46
CA ILE A 97 -3.85 -7.60 0.31
C ILE A 97 -4.40 -8.92 -0.24
N GLU A 98 -4.74 -9.87 0.65
CA GLU A 98 -5.40 -11.11 0.27
C GLU A 98 -6.74 -10.84 -0.42
N TRP A 99 -7.60 -10.02 0.19
CA TRP A 99 -8.89 -9.66 -0.37
C TRP A 99 -8.76 -9.09 -1.78
N PHE A 100 -7.89 -8.11 -1.98
CA PHE A 100 -7.71 -7.49 -3.28
C PHE A 100 -6.97 -8.38 -4.28
N ALA A 101 -6.21 -9.38 -3.86
CA ALA A 101 -5.70 -10.42 -4.73
C ALA A 101 -6.85 -11.22 -5.38
N GLU A 102 -7.90 -11.48 -4.63
CA GLU A 102 -9.09 -12.19 -5.12
C GLU A 102 -10.00 -11.27 -5.95
N GLU A 103 -10.25 -10.05 -5.48
CA GLU A 103 -11.04 -9.06 -6.19
C GLU A 103 -10.41 -8.60 -7.51
N ALA A 104 -9.09 -8.69 -7.66
CA ALA A 104 -8.42 -8.38 -8.92
C ALA A 104 -8.98 -9.18 -10.12
N LYS A 105 -9.55 -10.36 -9.87
CA LYS A 105 -10.16 -11.22 -10.90
C LYS A 105 -11.63 -10.86 -11.19
N ARG A 106 -12.24 -9.98 -10.39
CA ARG A 106 -13.66 -9.58 -10.46
C ARG A 106 -13.84 -8.15 -10.96
N VAL A 107 -12.85 -7.60 -11.66
CA VAL A 107 -12.95 -6.29 -12.29
C VAL A 107 -13.75 -6.44 -13.58
N TYR A 108 -15.08 -6.51 -13.42
CA TYR A 108 -16.02 -6.65 -14.53
C TYR A 108 -16.41 -5.27 -15.08
N GLY A 109 -17.03 -5.27 -16.27
CA GLY A 109 -17.75 -4.14 -16.80
C GLY A 109 -19.24 -4.38 -16.77
N ASP A 110 -20.00 -3.47 -17.39
CA ASP A 110 -21.44 -3.53 -17.48
C ASP A 110 -21.92 -3.50 -18.93
N THR A 111 -23.01 -4.19 -19.21
CA THR A 111 -23.78 -4.02 -20.44
C THR A 111 -25.09 -3.33 -20.08
N ILE A 112 -25.30 -2.12 -20.61
CA ILE A 112 -26.42 -1.27 -20.24
C ILE A 112 -27.41 -1.26 -21.44
N PRO A 113 -28.75 -1.44 -21.21
CA PRO A 113 -29.74 -1.26 -22.23
C PRO A 113 -29.69 0.15 -22.83
N ALA A 114 -29.59 0.24 -24.13
CA ALA A 114 -29.61 1.51 -24.84
C ALA A 114 -31.05 1.99 -25.09
N GLN A 115 -31.19 3.31 -25.25
CA GLN A 115 -32.47 3.93 -25.57
C GLN A 115 -32.94 3.70 -27.04
N ALA A 116 -32.12 3.03 -27.85
CA ALA A 116 -32.42 2.71 -29.25
C ALA A 116 -31.97 1.27 -29.57
N THR A 117 -32.60 0.65 -30.53
CA THR A 117 -32.37 -0.76 -30.90
C THR A 117 -31.13 -0.97 -31.75
N ASP A 118 -30.59 0.08 -32.35
CA ASP A 118 -29.43 0.07 -33.25
C ASP A 118 -28.08 0.12 -32.53
N ARG A 119 -28.08 0.13 -31.19
CA ARG A 119 -26.85 0.30 -30.40
C ARG A 119 -26.80 -0.57 -29.14
N ARG A 120 -25.60 -0.75 -28.62
CA ARG A 120 -25.28 -1.37 -27.32
C ARG A 120 -24.36 -0.45 -26.54
N ILE A 121 -24.58 -0.35 -25.23
CA ILE A 121 -23.71 0.38 -24.32
C ILE A 121 -22.91 -0.65 -23.53
N VAL A 122 -21.59 -0.58 -23.64
CA VAL A 122 -20.67 -1.43 -22.88
C VAL A 122 -19.78 -0.53 -22.06
N VAL A 123 -19.72 -0.76 -20.76
CA VAL A 123 -18.83 -0.07 -19.83
C VAL A 123 -17.70 -1.00 -19.43
N ILE A 124 -16.48 -0.52 -19.54
CA ILE A 124 -15.28 -1.23 -19.08
C ILE A 124 -14.61 -0.45 -17.94
N LYS A 125 -14.06 -1.15 -16.96
CA LYS A 125 -13.27 -0.54 -15.90
C LYS A 125 -11.82 -0.44 -16.34
N GLN A 126 -11.24 0.73 -16.19
CA GLN A 126 -9.82 0.98 -16.47
C GLN A 126 -9.14 1.55 -15.23
N PRO A 127 -7.85 1.23 -15.00
CA PRO A 127 -7.14 1.78 -13.86
C PRO A 127 -6.85 3.27 -14.06
N VAL A 128 -6.87 4.03 -12.96
CA VAL A 128 -6.70 5.49 -12.97
C VAL A 128 -5.25 5.93 -13.23
N GLY A 129 -4.26 5.07 -12.96
CA GLY A 129 -2.85 5.41 -13.10
C GLY A 129 -2.09 5.37 -11.78
N VAL A 130 -1.07 6.21 -11.66
CA VAL A 130 -0.27 6.34 -10.45
C VAL A 130 -1.11 6.97 -9.33
N CYS A 131 -1.08 6.33 -8.17
CA CYS A 131 -1.77 6.78 -6.96
C CYS A 131 -0.76 7.07 -5.86
N ALA A 132 -1.09 8.00 -4.97
CA ALA A 132 -0.37 8.27 -3.74
C ALA A 132 -1.26 7.99 -2.53
N ALA A 133 -0.67 7.44 -1.48
CA ALA A 133 -1.32 7.30 -0.19
C ALA A 133 -0.59 8.21 0.81
N VAL A 134 -1.33 9.13 1.41
CA VAL A 134 -0.83 9.96 2.51
C VAL A 134 -1.38 9.35 3.79
N THR A 135 -0.52 8.68 4.54
CA THR A 135 -0.90 8.06 5.80
C THR A 135 -0.80 9.05 6.95
N PRO A 136 -1.71 8.98 7.93
CA PRO A 136 -1.60 9.82 9.13
C PRO A 136 -0.35 9.49 9.92
N ASP A 137 0.16 10.47 10.65
CA ASP A 137 1.21 10.21 11.61
C ASP A 137 0.66 9.39 12.82
N ARG A 138 1.55 8.96 13.68
CA ARG A 138 1.24 8.13 14.85
C ARG A 138 0.11 8.66 15.75
N LYS A 139 -0.19 9.96 15.75
CA LYS A 139 -1.21 10.57 16.62
C LYS A 139 -2.63 10.47 16.04
N SER A 140 -2.78 10.45 14.72
CA SER A 140 -4.08 10.46 14.06
C SER A 140 -4.74 9.07 13.99
N THR A 141 -3.98 8.00 14.08
CA THR A 141 -4.51 6.62 14.09
C THR A 141 -5.33 6.33 15.37
N ARG A 142 -5.08 7.05 16.46
CA ARG A 142 -5.80 6.89 17.73
C ARG A 142 -7.17 7.58 17.76
N LEU A 143 -7.42 8.55 16.90
CA LEU A 143 -8.67 9.33 16.90
C LEU A 143 -9.80 8.69 16.08
N ASN A 144 -9.49 7.73 15.20
CA ASN A 144 -10.47 7.07 14.33
C ASN A 144 -10.95 5.69 14.83
N SER A 145 -10.45 5.22 15.96
CA SER A 145 -10.86 3.91 16.53
C SER A 145 -11.92 4.01 17.63
N SER A 146 -12.58 5.16 17.80
CA SER A 146 -13.62 5.39 18.81
C SER A 146 -14.92 5.94 18.22
N HIS A 147 -15.40 5.30 17.15
CA HIS A 147 -16.80 5.44 16.71
C HIS A 147 -17.37 4.09 16.34
#